data_b9b1a4573b63495ab7761dffae53feb1
#
_entry.id   b9b1a4573b63495ab7761dffae53feb1
#
_cell.length_a   1.000
_cell.length_b   1.000
_cell.length_c   1.000
_cell.angle_alpha   90.00
_cell.angle_beta   90.00
_cell.angle_gamma   90.00
#
_symmetry.space_group_name_H-M   'P 1'
#
loop_
_entity.id
_entity.type
_entity.pdbx_description
1 polymer ?
#
loop_
_entity_poly.entity_id
_entity_poly.type
_entity_poly.pdbx_seq_one_letter_code
_entity_poly.pdbx_strand_id
1 'polypeptide(L)'
;ILDGFPSMGAWSSYALGTENQNLPAFVAIPDPRGVPQASINNWGPGFLPAVFQGTPFSSTQPIRNLQPPKSVTGTQDQAARDLLNLVNREHLKQNPHDGELAARIASYELAARMQLSVPEISDLSTETKETLKMYGADSQNENKAAFARNCILSRRLIESGVRFVQLFNGAYASGGALNWDGHQKLREQYDIHGRV
;
A
#
# COMPACT_ATOMS: atom_id res chain seq x y z
N ILE A 1 -7.69 -2.74 -19.57
CA ILE A 1 -8.12 -1.86 -18.46
C ILE A 1 -8.35 -0.50 -19.08
N LEU A 2 -9.53 0.06 -18.88
CA LEU A 2 -9.85 1.42 -19.29
C LEU A 2 -9.29 2.38 -18.24
N ASP A 3 -8.50 3.36 -18.67
CA ASP A 3 -7.99 4.40 -17.79
C ASP A 3 -9.10 5.36 -17.35
N GLY A 4 -8.90 6.03 -16.23
CA GLY A 4 -9.82 7.06 -15.74
C GLY A 4 -10.96 6.57 -14.85
N PHE A 5 -11.12 5.26 -14.66
CA PHE A 5 -12.12 4.71 -13.72
C PHE A 5 -11.53 4.45 -12.35
N PRO A 6 -12.30 4.72 -11.25
CA PRO A 6 -11.85 4.43 -9.91
C PRO A 6 -11.69 2.93 -9.67
N SER A 7 -10.63 2.58 -8.94
CA SER A 7 -10.46 1.22 -8.43
C SER A 7 -11.53 0.87 -7.38
N MET A 8 -11.73 -0.42 -7.12
CA MET A 8 -12.68 -0.89 -6.11
C MET A 8 -12.37 -0.30 -4.72
N GLY A 9 -11.08 -0.22 -4.35
CA GLY A 9 -10.67 0.37 -3.09
C GLY A 9 -10.90 1.88 -3.03
N ALA A 10 -10.74 2.60 -4.15
CA ALA A 10 -11.08 4.02 -4.24
C ALA A 10 -12.58 4.25 -4.03
N TRP A 11 -13.45 3.44 -4.65
CA TRP A 11 -14.88 3.48 -4.42
C TRP A 11 -15.26 3.17 -2.97
N SER A 12 -14.64 2.13 -2.38
CA SER A 12 -14.89 1.76 -0.98
C SER A 12 -14.50 2.90 -0.03
N SER A 13 -13.35 3.52 -0.27
CA SER A 13 -12.88 4.66 0.54
C SER A 13 -13.78 5.88 0.39
N TYR A 14 -14.25 6.17 -0.84
CA TYR A 14 -15.15 7.27 -1.11
C TYR A 14 -16.52 7.09 -0.42
N ALA A 15 -17.10 5.89 -0.53
CA ALA A 15 -18.44 5.63 -0.04
C ALA A 15 -18.50 5.42 1.48
N LEU A 16 -17.48 4.78 2.08
CA LEU A 16 -17.50 4.34 3.48
C LEU A 16 -16.55 5.14 4.37
N GLY A 17 -15.60 5.88 3.79
CA GLY A 17 -14.57 6.58 4.56
C GLY A 17 -13.69 5.65 5.39
N THR A 18 -13.05 6.21 6.40
CA THR A 18 -12.27 5.47 7.39
C THR A 18 -12.40 6.10 8.77
N GLU A 19 -12.43 5.28 9.80
CA GLU A 19 -12.36 5.73 11.20
C GLU A 19 -10.91 5.84 11.68
N ASN A 20 -9.98 5.18 10.99
CA ASN A 20 -8.55 5.24 11.32
C ASN A 20 -7.93 6.51 10.73
N GLN A 21 -7.30 7.31 11.61
CA GLN A 21 -6.63 8.55 11.23
C GLN A 21 -5.12 8.40 10.99
N ASN A 22 -4.54 7.24 11.33
CA ASN A 22 -3.10 7.00 11.30
C ASN A 22 -2.68 6.08 10.14
N LEU A 23 -3.64 5.47 9.45
CA LEU A 23 -3.42 4.58 8.32
C LEU A 23 -4.30 4.99 7.14
N PRO A 24 -3.88 4.69 5.89
CA PRO A 24 -4.71 4.93 4.72
C PRO A 24 -6.01 4.11 4.80
N ALA A 25 -7.09 4.66 4.27
CA ALA A 25 -8.34 3.91 4.11
C ALA A 25 -8.19 2.73 3.14
N PHE A 26 -7.36 2.90 2.12
CA PHE A 26 -7.10 1.91 1.08
C PHE A 26 -5.60 1.66 0.91
N VAL A 27 -5.20 0.39 1.06
CA VAL A 27 -3.83 -0.08 0.85
C VAL A 27 -3.80 -1.06 -0.32
N ALA A 28 -2.84 -0.87 -1.23
CA ALA A 28 -2.54 -1.80 -2.30
C ALA A 28 -1.21 -2.51 -2.02
N ILE A 29 -1.19 -3.85 -2.09
CA ILE A 29 0.02 -4.65 -1.88
C ILE A 29 0.33 -5.37 -3.19
N PRO A 30 1.27 -4.85 -4.00
CA PRO A 30 1.71 -5.51 -5.22
C PRO A 30 2.37 -6.86 -4.96
N ASP A 31 2.39 -7.71 -5.99
CA ASP A 31 3.11 -8.97 -5.93
C ASP A 31 4.61 -8.73 -5.71
N PRO A 32 5.30 -9.53 -4.88
CA PRO A 32 6.75 -9.39 -4.65
C PRO A 32 7.59 -9.49 -5.94
N ARG A 33 7.06 -10.15 -6.96
CA ARG A 33 7.72 -10.31 -8.28
C ARG A 33 7.61 -9.06 -9.17
N GLY A 34 6.73 -8.12 -8.84
CA GLY A 34 6.57 -6.86 -9.56
C GLY A 34 5.14 -6.31 -9.53
N VAL A 35 4.93 -5.22 -10.25
CA VAL A 35 3.62 -4.58 -10.34
C VAL A 35 2.71 -5.28 -11.34
N PRO A 36 1.40 -5.31 -11.13
CA PRO A 36 0.45 -5.87 -12.09
C PRO A 36 0.36 -5.02 -13.37
N GLN A 37 -0.26 -5.57 -14.41
CA GLN A 37 -0.58 -4.82 -15.63
C GLN A 37 -1.38 -3.56 -15.27
N ALA A 38 -1.12 -2.45 -15.97
CA ALA A 38 -1.63 -1.11 -15.70
C ALA A 38 -1.10 -0.43 -14.41
N SER A 39 -0.14 -1.06 -13.70
CA SER A 39 0.64 -0.45 -12.62
C SER A 39 -0.25 0.30 -11.61
N ILE A 40 0.04 1.58 -11.36
CA ILE A 40 -0.67 2.43 -10.39
C ILE A 40 -2.16 2.63 -10.70
N ASN A 41 -2.60 2.45 -11.96
CA ASN A 41 -4.01 2.57 -12.31
C ASN A 41 -4.90 1.52 -11.63
N ASN A 42 -4.31 0.39 -11.19
CA ASN A 42 -5.06 -0.64 -10.46
C ASN A 42 -5.54 -0.20 -9.07
N TRP A 43 -4.90 0.83 -8.49
CA TRP A 43 -5.30 1.43 -7.21
C TRP A 43 -5.48 2.95 -7.30
N GLY A 44 -5.64 3.43 -8.53
CA GLY A 44 -5.88 4.83 -8.82
C GLY A 44 -7.28 5.28 -8.43
N PRO A 45 -7.46 6.59 -8.23
CA PRO A 45 -8.75 7.19 -7.88
C PRO A 45 -9.67 7.36 -9.11
N GLY A 46 -9.14 7.24 -10.33
CA GLY A 46 -9.87 7.54 -11.56
C GLY A 46 -10.39 8.98 -11.57
N PHE A 47 -11.70 9.15 -11.82
CA PHE A 47 -12.36 10.44 -11.77
C PHE A 47 -12.74 10.91 -10.35
N LEU A 48 -12.53 10.07 -9.31
CA LEU A 48 -12.71 10.51 -7.93
C LEU A 48 -11.54 11.42 -7.50
N PRO A 49 -11.72 12.25 -6.45
CA PRO A 49 -10.63 13.02 -5.89
C PRO A 49 -9.40 12.16 -5.53
N ALA A 50 -8.20 12.69 -5.75
CA ALA A 50 -6.94 11.97 -5.57
C ALA A 50 -6.72 11.44 -4.14
N VAL A 51 -7.40 12.00 -3.14
CA VAL A 51 -7.35 11.54 -1.74
C VAL A 51 -7.83 10.10 -1.55
N PHE A 52 -8.60 9.56 -2.49
CA PHE A 52 -9.11 8.18 -2.46
C PHE A 52 -8.20 7.16 -3.14
N GLN A 53 -7.03 7.60 -3.63
CA GLN A 53 -6.03 6.72 -4.21
C GLN A 53 -5.50 5.73 -3.16
N GLY A 54 -5.26 4.47 -3.58
CA GLY A 54 -4.61 3.48 -2.73
C GLY A 54 -3.14 3.80 -2.46
N THR A 55 -2.70 3.55 -1.25
CA THR A 55 -1.30 3.68 -0.84
C THR A 55 -0.59 2.34 -1.02
N PRO A 56 0.49 2.25 -1.83
CA PRO A 56 1.20 1.00 -2.02
C PRO A 56 2.04 0.64 -0.78
N PHE A 57 1.91 -0.59 -0.31
CA PHE A 57 2.72 -1.21 0.75
C PHE A 57 3.43 -2.46 0.23
N SER A 58 4.50 -2.86 0.92
CA SER A 58 5.20 -4.12 0.63
C SER A 58 5.81 -4.68 1.91
N SER A 59 5.72 -6.00 2.08
CA SER A 59 6.41 -6.71 3.17
C SER A 59 7.91 -6.89 2.94
N THR A 60 8.38 -6.71 1.70
CA THR A 60 9.79 -6.88 1.31
C THR A 60 10.54 -5.57 1.18
N GLN A 61 9.82 -4.48 0.95
CA GLN A 61 10.39 -3.14 0.82
C GLN A 61 9.68 -2.21 1.81
N PRO A 62 10.35 -1.84 2.91
CA PRO A 62 9.78 -0.88 3.84
C PRO A 62 9.35 0.40 3.12
N ILE A 63 8.30 1.05 3.61
CA ILE A 63 7.89 2.34 3.07
C ILE A 63 9.06 3.31 3.21
N ARG A 64 9.49 3.86 2.07
CA ARG A 64 10.63 4.77 2.04
C ARG A 64 10.31 6.06 2.81
N ASN A 65 11.32 6.60 3.47
CA ASN A 65 11.25 7.90 4.15
C ASN A 65 10.22 7.99 5.29
N LEU A 66 9.85 6.87 5.90
CA LEU A 66 8.99 6.87 7.10
C LEU A 66 9.67 7.50 8.32
N GLN A 67 10.99 7.38 8.41
CA GLN A 67 11.74 7.95 9.54
C GLN A 67 12.56 9.16 9.07
N PRO A 68 12.65 10.22 9.91
CA PRO A 68 13.52 11.34 9.62
C PRO A 68 14.99 10.88 9.57
N PRO A 69 15.85 11.60 8.84
CA PRO A 69 17.29 11.35 8.88
C PRO A 69 17.84 11.36 10.30
N LYS A 70 18.83 10.53 10.61
CA LYS A 70 19.44 10.43 11.95
C LYS A 70 20.00 11.75 12.49
N SER A 71 20.30 12.71 11.59
CA SER A 71 20.77 14.07 11.93
C SER A 71 19.66 15.00 12.40
N VAL A 72 18.38 14.61 12.29
CA VAL A 72 17.23 15.45 12.68
C VAL A 72 16.69 14.93 14.01
N THR A 73 16.63 15.80 14.99
CA THR A 73 16.02 15.47 16.31
C THR A 73 14.50 15.49 16.20
N GLY A 74 13.82 14.77 17.10
CA GLY A 74 12.35 14.74 17.12
C GLY A 74 11.72 16.14 17.27
N THR A 75 12.35 17.03 18.04
CA THR A 75 11.90 18.43 18.19
C THR A 75 12.05 19.25 16.91
N GLN A 76 13.15 19.06 16.17
CA GLN A 76 13.38 19.72 14.88
C GLN A 76 12.39 19.21 13.84
N ASP A 77 12.13 17.91 13.80
CA ASP A 77 11.16 17.30 12.91
C ASP A 77 9.74 17.81 13.18
N GLN A 78 9.34 17.90 14.45
CA GLN A 78 8.04 18.44 14.83
C GLN A 78 7.91 19.92 14.44
N ALA A 79 8.90 20.75 14.71
CA ALA A 79 8.90 22.17 14.36
C ALA A 79 8.82 22.37 12.82
N ALA A 80 9.52 21.53 12.04
CA ALA A 80 9.45 21.56 10.60
C ALA A 80 8.06 21.20 10.08
N ARG A 81 7.40 20.19 10.68
CA ARG A 81 6.01 19.82 10.35
C ARG A 81 5.01 20.92 10.68
N ASP A 82 5.15 21.55 11.85
CA ASP A 82 4.25 22.61 12.26
C ASP A 82 4.35 23.82 11.33
N LEU A 83 5.57 24.18 10.91
CA LEU A 83 5.80 25.23 9.91
C LEU A 83 5.19 24.85 8.56
N LEU A 84 5.44 23.62 8.08
CA LEU A 84 4.89 23.12 6.83
C LEU A 84 3.34 23.16 6.84
N ASN A 85 2.73 22.73 7.95
CA ASN A 85 1.27 22.78 8.11
C ASN A 85 0.71 24.20 8.09
N LEU A 86 1.45 25.16 8.64
CA LEU A 86 1.08 26.58 8.58
C LEU A 86 1.11 27.09 7.13
N VAL A 87 2.22 26.84 6.43
CA VAL A 87 2.38 27.26 5.01
C VAL A 87 1.34 26.58 4.12
N ASN A 88 1.10 25.28 4.31
CA ASN A 88 0.09 24.54 3.54
C ASN A 88 -1.33 25.10 3.76
N ARG A 89 -1.69 25.44 4.98
CA ARG A 89 -3.00 26.06 5.30
C ARG A 89 -3.17 27.42 4.62
N GLU A 90 -2.14 28.25 4.62
CA GLU A 90 -2.20 29.55 3.91
C GLU A 90 -2.30 29.34 2.39
N HIS A 91 -1.57 28.39 1.84
CA HIS A 91 -1.64 28.06 0.41
C HIS A 91 -3.04 27.54 0.00
N LEU A 92 -3.66 26.67 0.83
CA LEU A 92 -5.04 26.20 0.58
C LEU A 92 -6.08 27.33 0.62
N LYS A 93 -5.92 28.31 1.54
CA LYS A 93 -6.81 29.49 1.60
C LYS A 93 -6.76 30.31 0.31
N GLN A 94 -5.59 30.41 -0.31
CA GLN A 94 -5.40 31.13 -1.57
C GLN A 94 -5.90 30.33 -2.78
N ASN A 95 -5.99 28.98 -2.65
CA ASN A 95 -6.40 28.06 -3.72
C ASN A 95 -7.53 27.11 -3.25
N PRO A 96 -8.70 27.61 -2.86
CA PRO A 96 -9.72 26.82 -2.18
C PRO A 96 -10.39 25.76 -3.06
N HIS A 97 -10.23 25.85 -4.39
CA HIS A 97 -10.82 24.92 -5.36
C HIS A 97 -9.81 23.93 -5.95
N ASP A 98 -8.54 23.96 -5.50
CA ASP A 98 -7.51 23.03 -5.94
C ASP A 98 -7.60 21.72 -5.13
N GLY A 99 -8.39 20.76 -5.64
CA GLY A 99 -8.56 19.46 -5.02
C GLY A 99 -7.29 18.60 -5.05
N GLU A 100 -6.39 18.80 -6.03
CA GLU A 100 -5.11 18.07 -6.08
C GLU A 100 -4.14 18.56 -5.00
N LEU A 101 -4.09 19.87 -4.78
CA LEU A 101 -3.31 20.47 -3.70
C LEU A 101 -3.80 19.95 -2.34
N ALA A 102 -5.11 19.96 -2.10
CA ALA A 102 -5.69 19.44 -0.86
C ALA A 102 -5.36 17.96 -0.64
N ALA A 103 -5.48 17.12 -1.68
CA ALA A 103 -5.16 15.70 -1.61
C ALA A 103 -3.67 15.46 -1.36
N ARG A 104 -2.78 16.25 -1.95
CA ARG A 104 -1.34 16.16 -1.73
C ARG A 104 -0.97 16.49 -0.28
N ILE A 105 -1.53 17.57 0.26
CA ILE A 105 -1.32 17.96 1.66
C ILE A 105 -1.81 16.86 2.60
N ALA A 106 -3.03 16.35 2.40
CA ALA A 106 -3.57 15.25 3.20
C ALA A 106 -2.69 13.98 3.14
N SER A 107 -2.09 13.68 1.98
CA SER A 107 -1.16 12.56 1.82
C SER A 107 0.12 12.73 2.65
N TYR A 108 0.69 13.92 2.70
CA TYR A 108 1.87 14.22 3.52
C TYR A 108 1.55 14.17 5.02
N GLU A 109 0.42 14.70 5.43
CA GLU A 109 -0.04 14.63 6.82
C GLU A 109 -0.28 13.18 7.26
N LEU A 110 -0.90 12.37 6.39
CA LEU A 110 -1.07 10.94 6.64
C LEU A 110 0.28 10.23 6.74
N ALA A 111 1.22 10.50 5.82
CA ALA A 111 2.56 9.92 5.86
C ALA A 111 3.28 10.23 7.18
N ALA A 112 3.13 11.43 7.72
CA ALA A 112 3.67 11.81 9.02
C ALA A 112 3.06 11.00 10.18
N ARG A 113 1.75 10.76 10.17
CA ARG A 113 1.06 9.91 11.17
C ARG A 113 1.44 8.44 11.04
N MET A 114 1.65 7.96 9.81
CA MET A 114 2.07 6.58 9.54
C MET A 114 3.44 6.23 10.10
N GLN A 115 4.31 7.22 10.33
CA GLN A 115 5.65 7.00 10.89
C GLN A 115 5.64 6.27 12.24
N LEU A 116 4.58 6.41 13.00
CA LEU A 116 4.42 5.76 14.31
C LEU A 116 3.80 4.35 14.20
N SER A 117 2.84 4.18 13.31
CA SER A 117 2.01 2.96 13.25
C SER A 117 2.56 1.89 12.28
N VAL A 118 3.12 2.31 11.14
CA VAL A 118 3.54 1.38 10.09
C VAL A 118 4.71 0.50 10.48
N PRO A 119 5.76 0.98 11.20
CA PRO A 119 6.86 0.11 11.61
C PRO A 119 6.40 -1.10 12.43
N GLU A 120 5.49 -0.91 13.37
CA GLU A 120 4.93 -1.99 14.19
C GLU A 120 4.12 -2.99 13.36
N ILE A 121 3.26 -2.50 12.46
CA ILE A 121 2.43 -3.34 11.59
C ILE A 121 3.29 -4.14 10.61
N SER A 122 4.37 -3.54 10.09
CA SER A 122 5.25 -4.16 9.10
C SER A 122 6.28 -5.11 9.70
N ASP A 123 6.49 -5.07 11.01
CA ASP A 123 7.44 -5.97 11.69
C ASP A 123 6.80 -7.35 11.90
N LEU A 124 7.03 -8.24 10.95
CA LEU A 124 6.55 -9.62 11.01
C LEU A 124 7.37 -10.52 11.95
N SER A 125 8.45 -10.03 12.55
CA SER A 125 9.26 -10.80 13.52
C SER A 125 8.50 -11.09 14.81
N THR A 126 7.43 -10.34 15.06
CA THR A 126 6.51 -10.52 16.21
C THR A 126 5.51 -11.66 16.01
N GLU A 127 5.39 -12.20 14.79
CA GLU A 127 4.49 -13.33 14.51
C GLU A 127 5.02 -14.64 15.08
N THR A 128 4.10 -15.50 15.52
CA THR A 128 4.48 -16.84 16.02
C THR A 128 4.98 -17.74 14.88
N LYS A 129 5.81 -18.71 15.20
CA LYS A 129 6.28 -19.71 14.23
C LYS A 129 5.13 -20.49 13.61
N GLU A 130 4.08 -20.76 14.39
CA GLU A 130 2.86 -21.44 13.96
C GLU A 130 2.12 -20.60 12.92
N THR A 131 1.98 -19.29 13.15
CA THR A 131 1.37 -18.36 12.19
C THR A 131 2.20 -18.29 10.90
N LEU A 132 3.52 -18.10 10.99
CA LEU A 132 4.39 -18.06 9.82
C LEU A 132 4.28 -19.35 8.99
N LYS A 133 4.25 -20.51 9.64
CA LYS A 133 4.09 -21.81 8.99
C LYS A 133 2.71 -21.98 8.37
N MET A 134 1.65 -21.58 9.06
CA MET A 134 0.26 -21.67 8.57
C MET A 134 0.08 -20.86 7.27
N TYR A 135 0.68 -19.68 7.17
CA TYR A 135 0.66 -18.87 5.95
C TYR A 135 1.67 -19.37 4.90
N GLY A 136 2.68 -20.14 5.28
CA GLY A 136 3.77 -20.58 4.41
C GLY A 136 4.89 -19.55 4.26
N ALA A 137 5.04 -18.63 5.21
CA ALA A 137 6.08 -17.61 5.21
C ALA A 137 7.49 -18.18 5.48
N ASP A 138 7.57 -19.42 5.97
CA ASP A 138 8.78 -20.21 6.19
C ASP A 138 9.13 -21.14 5.00
N SER A 139 8.41 -21.03 3.89
CA SER A 139 8.60 -21.88 2.70
C SER A 139 9.98 -21.70 2.09
N GLN A 140 10.56 -22.82 1.61
CA GLN A 140 11.80 -22.82 0.82
C GLN A 140 11.61 -22.14 -0.56
N ASN A 141 10.37 -22.03 -1.03
CA ASN A 141 10.05 -21.25 -2.22
C ASN A 141 9.93 -19.77 -1.82
N GLU A 142 10.91 -18.96 -2.23
CA GLU A 142 10.97 -17.54 -1.88
C GLU A 142 9.75 -16.73 -2.34
N ASN A 143 9.18 -17.06 -3.52
CA ASN A 143 7.98 -16.39 -4.03
C ASN A 143 6.77 -16.68 -3.14
N LYS A 144 6.61 -17.94 -2.73
CA LYS A 144 5.58 -18.35 -1.79
C LYS A 144 5.75 -17.65 -0.45
N ALA A 145 6.96 -17.70 0.12
CA ALA A 145 7.27 -17.07 1.40
C ALA A 145 7.03 -15.55 1.35
N ALA A 146 7.40 -14.89 0.26
CA ALA A 146 7.18 -13.45 0.08
C ALA A 146 5.70 -13.10 -0.06
N PHE A 147 4.92 -13.88 -0.83
CA PHE A 147 3.48 -13.68 -0.94
C PHE A 147 2.77 -13.96 0.38
N ALA A 148 3.17 -15.00 1.11
CA ALA A 148 2.66 -15.31 2.45
C ALA A 148 2.88 -14.15 3.44
N ARG A 149 4.06 -13.52 3.40
CA ARG A 149 4.32 -12.30 4.19
C ARG A 149 3.39 -11.15 3.81
N ASN A 150 3.09 -10.96 2.53
CA ASN A 150 2.10 -9.98 2.09
C ASN A 150 0.70 -10.30 2.61
N CYS A 151 0.31 -11.59 2.69
CA CYS A 151 -0.97 -12.01 3.28
C CYS A 151 -1.02 -11.69 4.79
N ILE A 152 0.06 -11.94 5.53
CA ILE A 152 0.16 -11.61 6.96
C ILE A 152 0.07 -10.08 7.14
N LEU A 153 0.80 -9.31 6.33
CA LEU A 153 0.73 -7.85 6.36
C LEU A 153 -0.69 -7.34 6.08
N SER A 154 -1.38 -7.95 5.10
CA SER A 154 -2.78 -7.61 4.78
C SER A 154 -3.71 -7.82 5.99
N ARG A 155 -3.57 -8.95 6.69
CA ARG A 155 -4.32 -9.23 7.92
C ARG A 155 -4.06 -8.16 8.98
N ARG A 156 -2.78 -7.85 9.26
CA ARG A 156 -2.39 -6.86 10.28
C ARG A 156 -2.91 -5.46 9.96
N LEU A 157 -2.91 -5.08 8.68
CA LEU A 157 -3.49 -3.81 8.24
C LEU A 157 -4.99 -3.74 8.51
N ILE A 158 -5.74 -4.82 8.22
CA ILE A 158 -7.17 -4.90 8.52
C ILE A 158 -7.41 -4.86 10.03
N GLU A 159 -6.67 -5.64 10.81
CA GLU A 159 -6.74 -5.64 12.28
C GLU A 159 -6.43 -4.25 12.88
N SER A 160 -5.58 -3.47 12.19
CA SER A 160 -5.24 -2.09 12.56
C SER A 160 -6.22 -1.04 12.03
N GLY A 161 -7.31 -1.45 11.37
CA GLY A 161 -8.40 -0.57 10.96
C GLY A 161 -8.28 0.02 9.55
N VAL A 162 -7.44 -0.53 8.69
CA VAL A 162 -7.47 -0.23 7.24
C VAL A 162 -8.78 -0.76 6.67
N ARG A 163 -9.52 0.10 5.95
CA ARG A 163 -10.85 -0.24 5.43
C ARG A 163 -10.80 -1.26 4.29
N PHE A 164 -9.84 -1.10 3.39
CA PHE A 164 -9.73 -1.93 2.19
C PHE A 164 -8.26 -2.25 1.89
N VAL A 165 -7.94 -3.53 1.76
CA VAL A 165 -6.62 -3.99 1.33
C VAL A 165 -6.77 -4.77 0.03
N GLN A 166 -6.07 -4.32 -1.01
CA GLN A 166 -6.01 -4.99 -2.30
C GLN A 166 -4.67 -5.70 -2.44
N LEU A 167 -4.70 -7.02 -2.34
CA LEU A 167 -3.53 -7.88 -2.49
C LEU A 167 -3.46 -8.42 -3.92
N PHE A 168 -2.32 -8.26 -4.57
CA PHE A 168 -2.09 -8.77 -5.91
C PHE A 168 -1.26 -10.05 -5.87
N ASN A 169 -1.74 -11.07 -6.60
CA ASN A 169 -0.97 -12.28 -6.91
C ASN A 169 -0.71 -12.32 -8.41
N GLY A 170 0.45 -11.88 -8.80
CA GLY A 170 0.91 -11.81 -10.18
C GLY A 170 1.46 -10.45 -10.58
N ALA A 171 2.58 -10.47 -11.27
CA ALA A 171 3.22 -9.30 -11.87
C ALA A 171 2.98 -9.27 -13.38
N TYR A 172 3.10 -8.08 -13.98
CA TYR A 172 3.05 -7.97 -15.42
C TYR A 172 4.31 -8.59 -16.06
N ALA A 173 4.09 -9.58 -16.90
CA ALA A 173 5.12 -10.13 -17.80
C ALA A 173 4.46 -10.66 -19.06
N SER A 174 5.12 -10.51 -20.19
CA SER A 174 4.66 -11.10 -21.44
C SER A 174 4.63 -12.63 -21.32
N GLY A 175 3.55 -13.24 -21.83
CA GLY A 175 3.41 -14.70 -21.86
C GLY A 175 2.93 -15.35 -20.57
N GLY A 176 2.42 -14.59 -19.59
CA GLY A 176 1.79 -15.14 -18.39
C GLY A 176 2.74 -15.80 -17.38
N ALA A 177 4.06 -15.62 -17.53
CA ALA A 177 5.05 -16.28 -16.68
C ALA A 177 4.99 -15.84 -15.20
N LEU A 178 4.46 -14.65 -14.92
CA LEU A 178 4.40 -14.07 -13.58
C LEU A 178 2.97 -13.75 -13.11
N ASN A 179 1.95 -14.18 -13.86
CA ASN A 179 0.55 -13.95 -13.54
C ASN A 179 -0.34 -15.10 -14.00
N TRP A 180 -1.62 -15.08 -13.64
CA TRP A 180 -2.59 -16.09 -13.98
C TRP A 180 -3.11 -16.01 -15.43
N ASP A 181 -2.69 -15.00 -16.19
CA ASP A 181 -3.03 -14.82 -17.59
C ASP A 181 -2.14 -15.70 -18.48
N GLY A 182 -2.29 -17.00 -18.32
CA GLY A 182 -1.51 -18.04 -18.97
C GLY A 182 -2.01 -18.40 -20.35
N HIS A 183 -1.46 -17.78 -21.39
CA HIS A 183 -1.84 -18.06 -22.78
C HIS A 183 -1.11 -19.26 -23.40
N GLN A 184 -0.02 -19.73 -22.80
CA GLN A 184 0.81 -20.82 -23.32
C GLN A 184 1.29 -21.71 -22.18
N LYS A 185 1.53 -23.01 -22.48
CA LYS A 185 2.09 -23.98 -21.52
C LYS A 185 1.37 -24.03 -20.16
N LEU A 186 0.05 -24.07 -20.19
CA LEU A 186 -0.82 -23.94 -19.00
C LEU A 186 -0.43 -24.87 -17.84
N ARG A 187 -0.01 -26.13 -18.14
CA ARG A 187 0.40 -27.07 -17.09
C ARG A 187 1.61 -26.59 -16.30
N GLU A 188 2.62 -26.04 -16.98
CA GLU A 188 3.82 -25.49 -16.34
C GLU A 188 3.46 -24.23 -15.51
N GLN A 189 2.57 -23.40 -16.04
CA GLN A 189 2.14 -22.17 -15.36
C GLN A 189 1.29 -22.45 -14.12
N TYR A 190 0.37 -23.41 -14.18
CA TYR A 190 -0.41 -23.81 -13.00
C TYR A 190 0.48 -24.36 -11.88
N ASP A 191 1.52 -25.09 -12.22
CA ASP A 191 2.51 -25.57 -11.25
C ASP A 191 3.23 -24.39 -10.55
N ILE A 192 3.59 -23.35 -11.31
CA ILE A 192 4.25 -22.15 -10.76
C ILE A 192 3.29 -21.38 -9.85
N HIS A 193 2.07 -21.12 -10.29
CA HIS A 193 1.11 -20.30 -9.55
C HIS A 193 0.43 -21.05 -8.40
N GLY A 194 0.17 -22.33 -8.57
CA GLY A 194 -0.45 -23.17 -7.54
C GLY A 194 0.46 -23.50 -6.36
N ARG A 195 1.75 -23.20 -6.47
CA ARG A 195 2.73 -23.38 -5.36
C ARG A 195 3.01 -22.11 -4.56
N VAL A 196 2.43 -20.99 -4.96
CA VAL A 196 2.59 -19.67 -4.30
C VAL A 196 1.52 -19.42 -3.24
#